data_2966b10fb57643488088ac95ba98e30e
#
_entry.id   2966b10fb57643488088ac95ba98e30e
#
_cell.length_a   1.000
_cell.length_b   1.000
_cell.length_c   1.000
_cell.angle_alpha   90.00
_cell.angle_beta   90.00
_cell.angle_gamma   90.00
#
_symmetry.space_group_name_H-M   'P 1'
#
loop_
_entity.id
_entity.type
_entity.pdbx_description
1 polymer ?
#
loop_
_entity_poly.entity_id
_entity_poly.type
_entity_poly.pdbx_seq_one_letter_code
_entity_poly.pdbx_strand_id
1 'polypeptide(L)'
;MKAFLNEHTGAEYKVFRCENQDYANFCMCLLNSSLFWWYWICVSDCWHITRKELRGFKVPEMKDFTEVNRLAAALEKQMEETKLYVGTKQTQYEYKHKECVDTIHQIDDYVNALYGLSEEEGLYIKNFAYRYRIGGGVEDERN
;
A
#
# COMPACT_ATOMS: atom_id res chain seq x y z
N MET A 1 -1.14 1.03 6.99
CA MET A 1 -0.93 -0.36 6.49
C MET A 1 0.14 -0.34 5.42
N LYS A 2 1.03 -1.31 5.45
CA LYS A 2 2.10 -1.49 4.48
C LYS A 2 2.23 -2.96 4.17
N ALA A 3 2.38 -3.31 2.91
CA ALA A 3 2.60 -4.68 2.46
C ALA A 3 4.02 -4.83 1.89
N PHE A 4 4.63 -5.98 2.12
CA PHE A 4 5.99 -6.30 1.73
C PHE A 4 6.02 -7.65 1.02
N LEU A 5 6.96 -7.81 0.07
CA LEU A 5 7.19 -9.09 -0.60
C LEU A 5 8.01 -10.04 0.26
N ASN A 6 8.97 -9.49 1.00
CA ASN A 6 9.86 -10.27 1.85
C ASN A 6 9.25 -10.50 3.24
N GLU A 7 9.63 -11.61 3.83
CA GLU A 7 9.21 -11.96 5.18
C GLU A 7 9.82 -11.01 6.22
N HIS A 8 8.97 -10.51 7.10
CA HIS A 8 9.37 -9.65 8.22
C HIS A 8 9.04 -10.34 9.53
N THR A 9 9.91 -10.19 10.52
CA THR A 9 9.73 -10.74 11.85
C THR A 9 9.13 -9.71 12.81
N GLY A 10 8.16 -10.14 13.60
CA GLY A 10 7.49 -9.30 14.61
C GLY A 10 6.02 -9.64 14.74
N ALA A 11 5.45 -9.37 15.90
CA ALA A 11 4.05 -9.69 16.21
C ALA A 11 3.05 -8.86 15.37
N GLU A 12 3.49 -7.76 14.80
CA GLU A 12 2.65 -6.87 13.99
C GLU A 12 2.52 -7.31 12.53
N TYR A 13 3.40 -8.23 12.08
CA TYR A 13 3.39 -8.71 10.71
C TYR A 13 2.48 -9.91 10.54
N LYS A 14 1.65 -9.85 9.52
CA LYS A 14 0.77 -10.95 9.12
C LYS A 14 1.21 -11.49 7.77
N VAL A 15 1.36 -12.80 7.67
CA VAL A 15 1.70 -13.45 6.40
C VAL A 15 0.45 -13.67 5.59
N PHE A 16 0.50 -13.22 4.35
CA PHE A 16 -0.52 -13.43 3.33
C PHE A 16 0.09 -14.20 2.17
N ARG A 17 -0.44 -15.37 1.87
CA ARG A 17 0.09 -16.25 0.83
C ARG A 17 -0.70 -16.07 -0.47
N CYS A 18 0.02 -15.89 -1.57
CA CYS A 18 -0.52 -15.80 -2.91
C CYS A 18 -0.19 -17.07 -3.72
N GLU A 19 -0.94 -17.28 -4.79
CA GLU A 19 -0.79 -18.44 -5.65
C GLU A 19 0.59 -18.51 -6.33
N ASN A 20 1.10 -17.37 -6.75
CA ASN A 20 2.42 -17.24 -7.35
C ASN A 20 3.01 -15.83 -7.13
N GLN A 21 4.23 -15.61 -7.61
CA GLN A 21 4.93 -14.34 -7.44
C GLN A 21 4.23 -13.18 -8.14
N ASP A 22 3.63 -13.38 -9.30
CA ASP A 22 2.91 -12.33 -10.02
C ASP A 22 1.71 -11.82 -9.20
N TYR A 23 0.94 -12.72 -8.62
CA TYR A 23 -0.15 -12.34 -7.71
C TYR A 23 0.36 -11.75 -6.39
N ALA A 24 1.50 -12.18 -5.88
CA ALA A 24 2.10 -11.54 -4.71
C ALA A 24 2.51 -10.09 -5.01
N ASN A 25 3.11 -9.83 -6.15
CA ASN A 25 3.46 -8.49 -6.61
C ASN A 25 2.22 -7.62 -6.78
N PHE A 26 1.18 -8.18 -7.38
CA PHE A 26 -0.10 -7.49 -7.53
C PHE A 26 -0.73 -7.15 -6.18
N CYS A 27 -0.79 -8.10 -5.25
CA CYS A 27 -1.29 -7.87 -3.89
C CYS A 27 -0.47 -6.81 -3.14
N MET A 28 0.85 -6.82 -3.28
CA MET A 28 1.71 -5.79 -2.68
C MET A 28 1.33 -4.40 -3.19
N CYS A 29 1.20 -4.22 -4.49
CA CYS A 29 0.79 -2.94 -5.07
C CYS A 29 -0.59 -2.53 -4.58
N LEU A 30 -1.56 -3.44 -4.63
CA LEU A 30 -2.94 -3.18 -4.24
C LEU A 30 -3.05 -2.76 -2.78
N LEU A 31 -2.43 -3.51 -1.87
CA LEU A 31 -2.48 -3.25 -0.44
C LEU A 31 -1.74 -1.96 -0.02
N ASN A 32 -0.79 -1.50 -0.83
CA ASN A 32 -0.12 -0.22 -0.62
C ASN A 32 -0.81 0.94 -1.36
N SER A 33 -1.82 0.68 -2.18
CA SER A 33 -2.52 1.72 -2.93
C SER A 33 -3.41 2.59 -2.04
N SER A 34 -3.64 3.81 -2.49
CA SER A 34 -4.54 4.73 -1.85
C SER A 34 -6.00 4.26 -1.93
N LEU A 35 -6.38 3.58 -3.00
CA LEU A 35 -7.72 3.01 -3.17
C LEU A 35 -8.03 1.96 -2.12
N PHE A 36 -7.11 1.02 -1.88
CA PHE A 36 -7.32 0.01 -0.85
C PHE A 36 -7.36 0.63 0.54
N TRP A 37 -6.51 1.60 0.84
CA TRP A 37 -6.52 2.30 2.11
C TRP A 37 -7.84 3.03 2.36
N TRP A 38 -8.37 3.71 1.36
CA TRP A 38 -9.68 4.38 1.43
C TRP A 38 -10.82 3.38 1.68
N TYR A 39 -10.84 2.27 0.93
CA TYR A 39 -11.78 1.18 1.15
C TYR A 39 -11.70 0.65 2.59
N TRP A 40 -10.49 0.35 3.06
CA TRP A 40 -10.26 -0.17 4.41
C TRP A 40 -10.78 0.78 5.50
N ILE A 41 -10.57 2.07 5.38
CA ILE A 41 -11.13 3.07 6.30
C ILE A 41 -12.66 3.04 6.31
N CYS A 42 -13.29 2.85 5.15
CA CYS A 42 -14.75 2.84 5.03
C CYS A 42 -15.40 1.59 5.64
N VAL A 43 -14.72 0.44 5.69
CA VAL A 43 -15.35 -0.86 6.04
C VAL A 43 -14.77 -1.50 7.30
N SER A 44 -13.68 -0.98 7.84
CA SER A 44 -12.97 -1.58 8.99
C SER A 44 -13.14 -0.77 10.28
N ASP A 45 -12.58 -1.32 11.37
CA ASP A 45 -12.45 -0.62 12.65
C ASP A 45 -11.31 0.42 12.67
N CYS A 46 -10.57 0.57 11.58
CA CYS A 46 -9.39 1.43 11.41
C CYS A 46 -8.19 1.05 12.32
N TRP A 47 -8.23 -0.10 12.98
CA TRP A 47 -7.14 -0.59 13.83
C TRP A 47 -6.45 -1.82 13.26
N HIS A 48 -7.23 -2.79 12.78
CA HIS A 48 -6.72 -4.08 12.32
C HIS A 48 -7.13 -4.33 10.89
N ILE A 49 -6.22 -4.94 10.14
CA ILE A 49 -6.57 -5.56 8.88
C ILE A 49 -6.94 -7.02 9.14
N THR A 50 -8.14 -7.42 8.74
CA THR A 50 -8.63 -8.77 8.91
C THR A 50 -8.89 -9.44 7.56
N ARG A 51 -9.11 -10.75 7.60
CA ARG A 51 -9.48 -11.50 6.39
C ARG A 51 -10.80 -11.02 5.78
N LYS A 52 -11.68 -10.45 6.58
CA LYS A 52 -12.97 -9.93 6.12
C LYS A 52 -12.77 -8.77 5.13
N GLU A 53 -11.96 -7.80 5.48
CA GLU A 53 -11.67 -6.65 4.61
C GLU A 53 -10.93 -7.11 3.35
N LEU A 54 -9.95 -8.00 3.47
CA LEU A 54 -9.21 -8.54 2.33
C LEU A 54 -10.11 -9.29 1.35
N ARG A 55 -11.00 -10.14 1.85
CA ARG A 55 -11.95 -10.89 1.01
C ARG A 55 -13.06 -10.03 0.43
N GLY A 56 -13.43 -8.96 1.11
CA GLY A 56 -14.45 -8.02 0.65
C GLY A 56 -14.00 -7.12 -0.49
N PHE A 57 -12.70 -6.97 -0.68
CA PHE A 57 -12.15 -6.18 -1.76
C PHE A 57 -12.08 -7.00 -3.05
N LYS A 58 -12.96 -6.69 -3.99
CA LYS A 58 -13.03 -7.42 -5.26
C LYS A 58 -11.82 -7.09 -6.12
N VAL A 59 -11.22 -8.12 -6.68
CA VAL A 59 -10.03 -8.03 -7.53
C VAL A 59 -10.41 -8.41 -8.95
N PRO A 60 -10.06 -7.59 -9.97
CA PRO A 60 -10.29 -7.97 -11.35
C PRO A 60 -9.40 -9.14 -11.78
N GLU A 61 -9.82 -9.87 -12.80
CA GLU A 61 -8.99 -10.89 -13.40
C GLU A 61 -7.78 -10.24 -14.08
N MET A 62 -6.59 -10.70 -13.71
CA MET A 62 -5.33 -10.19 -14.23
C MET A 62 -4.80 -11.09 -15.35
N LYS A 63 -4.48 -10.49 -16.49
CA LYS A 63 -3.90 -11.20 -17.67
C LYS A 63 -2.46 -10.77 -17.93
N ASP A 64 -2.10 -9.53 -17.61
CA ASP A 64 -0.77 -8.97 -17.80
C ASP A 64 -0.25 -8.41 -16.48
N PHE A 65 0.86 -8.95 -16.02
CA PHE A 65 1.52 -8.56 -14.77
C PHE A 65 2.77 -7.70 -14.98
N THR A 66 3.09 -7.34 -16.21
CA THR A 66 4.36 -6.64 -16.54
C THR A 66 4.50 -5.34 -15.75
N GLU A 67 3.49 -4.48 -15.79
CA GLU A 67 3.54 -3.19 -15.11
C GLU A 67 3.50 -3.34 -13.59
N VAL A 68 2.64 -4.21 -13.07
CA VAL A 68 2.55 -4.42 -11.63
C VAL A 68 3.81 -5.06 -11.06
N ASN A 69 4.48 -5.93 -11.79
CA ASN A 69 5.76 -6.49 -11.39
C ASN A 69 6.84 -5.41 -11.31
N ARG A 70 6.87 -4.49 -12.27
CA ARG A 70 7.77 -3.33 -12.27
C ARG A 70 7.53 -2.42 -11.07
N LEU A 71 6.28 -2.09 -10.82
CA LEU A 71 5.88 -1.20 -9.70
C LEU A 71 6.17 -1.85 -8.33
N ALA A 72 5.90 -3.13 -8.18
CA ALA A 72 6.20 -3.86 -6.95
C ALA A 72 7.69 -3.89 -6.65
N ALA A 73 8.52 -4.16 -7.65
CA ALA A 73 9.98 -4.17 -7.51
C ALA A 73 10.51 -2.76 -7.16
N ALA A 74 9.97 -1.71 -7.78
CA ALA A 74 10.35 -0.34 -7.49
C ALA A 74 9.99 0.07 -6.04
N LEU A 75 8.81 -0.28 -5.59
CA LEU A 75 8.36 0.02 -4.24
C LEU A 75 9.17 -0.74 -3.18
N GLU A 76 9.40 -2.03 -3.38
CA GLU A 76 10.21 -2.85 -2.47
C GLU A 76 11.63 -2.29 -2.33
N LYS A 77 12.26 -1.97 -3.44
CA LYS A 77 13.59 -1.35 -3.47
C LYS A 77 13.59 -0.03 -2.70
N GLN A 78 12.65 0.84 -2.98
CA GLN A 78 12.58 2.16 -2.35
C GLN A 78 12.31 2.06 -0.85
N MET A 79 11.44 1.15 -0.41
CA MET A 79 11.20 0.90 1.01
C MET A 79 12.46 0.38 1.72
N GLU A 80 13.21 -0.51 1.10
CA GLU A 80 14.47 -1.01 1.67
C GLU A 80 15.56 0.06 1.75
N GLU A 81 15.66 0.93 0.75
CA GLU A 81 16.64 2.02 0.73
C GLU A 81 16.33 3.14 1.73
N THR A 82 15.06 3.33 2.07
CA THR A 82 14.61 4.43 2.94
C THR A 82 14.21 4.01 4.34
N LYS A 83 14.30 2.72 4.67
CA LYS A 83 13.97 2.21 6.01
C LYS A 83 14.90 2.80 7.07
N LEU A 84 14.35 3.02 8.26
CA LEU A 84 15.09 3.52 9.42
C LEU A 84 15.18 2.44 10.49
N TYR A 85 16.39 2.20 11.01
CA TYR A 85 16.57 1.30 12.14
C TYR A 85 16.06 1.96 13.42
N VAL A 86 15.11 1.32 14.08
CA VAL A 86 14.54 1.80 15.34
C VAL A 86 14.82 0.87 16.51
N GLY A 87 15.17 -0.39 16.27
CA GLY A 87 15.66 -1.35 17.25
C GLY A 87 14.73 -1.64 18.42
N THR A 88 13.41 -1.60 18.20
CA THR A 88 12.43 -1.96 19.24
C THR A 88 12.23 -3.47 19.31
N LYS A 89 11.65 -3.97 20.43
CA LYS A 89 11.32 -5.39 20.59
C LYS A 89 10.27 -5.87 19.57
N GLN A 90 9.48 -4.96 19.05
CA GLN A 90 8.37 -5.27 18.14
C GLN A 90 8.74 -5.12 16.68
N THR A 91 9.64 -4.18 16.36
CA THR A 91 10.13 -3.96 15.01
C THR A 91 11.56 -3.44 15.02
N GLN A 92 12.36 -3.92 14.06
CA GLN A 92 13.74 -3.45 13.88
C GLN A 92 13.83 -2.22 13.01
N TYR A 93 12.96 -2.11 12.01
CA TYR A 93 12.99 -1.05 11.01
C TYR A 93 11.64 -0.37 10.90
N GLU A 94 11.67 0.94 10.72
CA GLU A 94 10.52 1.75 10.34
C GLU A 94 10.53 2.01 8.85
N TYR A 95 9.40 1.80 8.19
CA TYR A 95 9.18 2.05 6.77
C TYR A 95 8.19 3.20 6.62
N LYS A 96 8.57 4.24 5.88
CA LYS A 96 7.75 5.45 5.72
C LYS A 96 7.25 5.58 4.29
N HIS A 97 5.96 5.53 4.09
CA HIS A 97 5.33 5.74 2.78
C HIS A 97 5.64 7.11 2.19
N LYS A 98 5.82 8.14 3.02
CA LYS A 98 6.18 9.47 2.54
C LYS A 98 7.50 9.52 1.77
N GLU A 99 8.40 8.61 2.04
CA GLU A 99 9.67 8.48 1.29
C GLU A 99 9.49 7.76 -0.05
N CYS A 100 8.32 7.18 -0.28
CA CYS A 100 7.96 6.40 -1.48
C CYS A 100 6.81 7.02 -2.27
N VAL A 101 6.51 8.30 -2.07
CA VAL A 101 5.33 8.98 -2.63
C VAL A 101 5.25 8.83 -4.15
N ASP A 102 6.35 9.03 -4.86
CA ASP A 102 6.34 8.99 -6.33
C ASP A 102 5.97 7.59 -6.84
N THR A 103 6.52 6.55 -6.24
CA THR A 103 6.20 5.17 -6.62
C THR A 103 4.76 4.82 -6.23
N ILE A 104 4.31 5.25 -5.05
CA ILE A 104 2.91 5.03 -4.62
C ILE A 104 1.94 5.75 -5.55
N HIS A 105 2.25 6.95 -6.02
CA HIS A 105 1.41 7.64 -7.01
C HIS A 105 1.34 6.90 -8.34
N GLN A 106 2.43 6.30 -8.81
CA GLN A 106 2.40 5.45 -10.01
C GLN A 106 1.54 4.19 -9.79
N ILE A 107 1.62 3.57 -8.61
CA ILE A 107 0.74 2.47 -8.22
C ILE A 107 -0.71 2.92 -8.19
N ASP A 108 -1.00 4.07 -7.63
CA ASP A 108 -2.34 4.63 -7.57
C ASP A 108 -2.93 4.86 -8.96
N ASP A 109 -2.15 5.42 -9.88
CA ASP A 109 -2.58 5.63 -11.26
C ASP A 109 -2.91 4.30 -11.95
N TYR A 110 -2.06 3.30 -11.76
CA TYR A 110 -2.28 1.95 -12.29
C TYR A 110 -3.54 1.30 -11.70
N VAL A 111 -3.68 1.31 -10.38
CA VAL A 111 -4.81 0.70 -9.67
C VAL A 111 -6.11 1.42 -9.99
N ASN A 112 -6.11 2.74 -10.00
CA ASN A 112 -7.31 3.52 -10.33
C ASN A 112 -7.79 3.23 -11.76
N ALA A 113 -6.89 3.13 -12.72
CA ALA A 113 -7.22 2.73 -14.09
C ALA A 113 -7.75 1.30 -14.17
N LEU A 114 -7.15 0.38 -13.43
CA LEU A 114 -7.57 -1.03 -13.39
C LEU A 114 -9.01 -1.19 -12.86
N TYR A 115 -9.39 -0.37 -11.89
CA TYR A 115 -10.74 -0.37 -11.31
C TYR A 115 -11.72 0.54 -12.05
N GLY A 116 -11.30 1.18 -13.14
CA GLY A 116 -12.16 2.02 -13.96
C GLY A 116 -12.62 3.30 -13.28
N LEU A 117 -11.84 3.84 -12.36
CA LEU A 117 -12.13 5.12 -11.74
C LEU A 117 -11.99 6.26 -12.74
N SER A 118 -12.87 7.26 -12.65
CA SER A 118 -12.68 8.51 -13.38
C SER A 118 -11.44 9.25 -12.87
N GLU A 119 -10.95 10.19 -13.66
CA GLU A 119 -9.82 11.04 -13.26
C GLU A 119 -10.14 11.82 -11.97
N GLU A 120 -11.35 12.34 -11.84
CA GLU A 120 -11.82 13.05 -10.66
C GLU A 120 -11.88 12.16 -9.43
N GLU A 121 -12.42 10.94 -9.54
CA GLU A 121 -12.47 9.96 -8.46
C GLU A 121 -11.08 9.55 -8.02
N GLY A 122 -10.19 9.27 -8.97
CA GLY A 122 -8.80 8.92 -8.69
C GLY A 122 -8.06 10.04 -7.98
N LEU A 123 -8.24 11.27 -8.40
CA LEU A 123 -7.63 12.45 -7.77
C LEU A 123 -8.14 12.64 -6.34
N TYR A 124 -9.44 12.48 -6.13
CA TYR A 124 -10.03 12.54 -4.78
C TYR A 124 -9.38 11.54 -3.83
N ILE A 125 -9.27 10.28 -4.26
CA ILE A 125 -8.67 9.21 -3.44
C ILE A 125 -7.20 9.48 -3.14
N LYS A 126 -6.42 9.92 -4.13
CA LYS A 126 -5.01 10.30 -3.92
C LYS A 126 -4.85 11.43 -2.92
N ASN A 127 -5.62 12.50 -3.07
CA ASN A 127 -5.56 13.66 -2.17
C ASN A 127 -5.98 13.31 -0.75
N PHE A 128 -7.00 12.48 -0.61
CA PHE A 128 -7.44 11.98 0.68
C PHE A 128 -6.36 11.16 1.37
N ALA A 129 -5.76 10.20 0.65
CA ALA A 129 -4.68 9.36 1.18
C ALA A 129 -3.41 10.18 1.48
N TYR A 130 -3.05 11.12 0.62
CA TYR A 130 -1.90 11.98 0.84
C TYR A 130 -2.02 12.75 2.15
N ARG A 131 -3.16 13.36 2.40
CA ARG A 131 -3.40 14.17 3.59
C ARG A 131 -3.32 13.36 4.89
N TYR A 132 -3.86 12.15 4.90
CA TYR A 132 -4.03 11.38 6.13
C TYR A 132 -3.02 10.24 6.32
N ARG A 133 -2.27 9.89 5.30
CA ARG A 133 -1.43 8.71 5.31
C ARG A 133 0.00 8.95 4.84
N ILE A 134 0.19 9.66 3.73
CA ILE A 134 1.46 9.71 3.01
C ILE A 134 2.22 11.00 3.32
N GLY A 135 1.54 12.11 3.31
CA GLY A 135 2.10 13.43 3.44
C GLY A 135 1.72 14.14 4.68
N GLY A 136 1.70 15.28 4.87
CA GLY A 136 1.47 16.11 5.99
C GLY A 136 0.30 15.71 6.86
N GLY A 137 0.60 15.21 8.01
CA GLY A 137 -0.35 15.23 9.10
C GLY A 137 -0.62 16.68 9.53
N VAL A 138 -1.59 16.87 10.38
CA VAL A 138 -2.00 18.18 10.93
C VAL A 138 -0.84 18.95 11.56
N GLU A 139 0.30 18.28 11.80
CA GLU A 139 1.50 18.91 12.35
C GLU A 139 2.26 19.78 11.34
N ASP A 140 2.12 19.52 10.03
CA ASP A 140 2.76 20.34 9.00
C ASP A 140 2.02 21.67 8.74
N GLU A 141 0.79 21.80 9.20
CA GLU A 141 0.01 23.04 9.09
C GLU A 141 0.29 24.01 10.27
N ARG A 142 1.07 23.60 11.26
CA ARG A 142 1.37 24.41 12.46
C ARG A 142 2.78 25.02 12.49
N ASN A 143 3.55 24.79 11.44
CA ASN A 143 4.89 25.38 11.32
C ASN A 143 4.89 26.51 10.29
#